data_20580da16a628f7d467f839a1d82da4e
#
_entry.id   20580da16a628f7d467f839a1d82da4e
#
_cell.length_a   1.000
_cell.length_b   1.000
_cell.length_c   1.000
_cell.angle_alpha   90.00
_cell.angle_beta   90.00
_cell.angle_gamma   90.00
#
_symmetry.space_group_name_H-M   'P 1'
#
loop_
_entity.id
_entity.type
_entity.pdbx_description
1 polymer ?
#
loop_
_entity_poly.entity_id
_entity_poly.type
_entity_poly.pdbx_seq_one_letter_code
_entity_poly.pdbx_strand_id
1 'polypeptide(L)'
;EQYTTDPATRALAEAFGDDSNREVQLRDLVRAIEGAKSDKQVERVLLRVDGMQFGGYAALREVADALAGLRKSGKQVVAFGETFDQAQYLLAAQADEIYLDPMGGMLIEGLGRYRLYYRELLQEKLGVDVQLFKVGEYKSAAEPFVLDAASPEAKEADLYWMNDLWQRYVADIAKARKLDAAEFAAALD
;
A
#
# COMPACT_ATOMS: atom_id res chain seq x y z
N GLU A 1 7.26 -8.28 10.33
CA GLU A 1 6.40 -8.51 11.51
C GLU A 1 5.76 -7.17 11.84
N GLN A 2 4.49 -7.01 11.50
CA GLN A 2 3.73 -5.89 12.01
C GLN A 2 3.49 -6.12 13.50
N TYR A 3 3.63 -5.07 14.27
CA TYR A 3 3.25 -5.06 15.67
C TYR A 3 1.76 -5.39 15.76
N THR A 4 1.45 -6.62 16.04
CA THR A 4 0.09 -6.97 16.45
C THR A 4 -0.10 -6.43 17.85
N THR A 5 -1.23 -5.76 18.06
CA THR A 5 -1.66 -5.34 19.39
C THR A 5 -1.58 -6.55 20.33
N ASP A 6 -1.01 -6.35 21.50
CA ASP A 6 -0.91 -7.41 22.51
C ASP A 6 -2.26 -8.13 22.67
N PRO A 7 -2.29 -9.47 22.66
CA PRO A 7 -3.54 -10.24 22.75
C PRO A 7 -4.45 -9.85 23.92
N ALA A 8 -3.87 -9.43 25.05
CA ALA A 8 -4.64 -8.97 26.19
C ALA A 8 -5.31 -7.62 25.94
N THR A 9 -4.60 -6.68 25.30
CA THR A 9 -5.14 -5.37 24.91
C THR A 9 -6.24 -5.54 23.86
N ARG A 10 -6.08 -6.47 22.93
CA ARG A 10 -7.08 -6.80 21.93
C ARG A 10 -8.34 -7.41 22.55
N ALA A 11 -8.19 -8.39 23.44
CA ALA A 11 -9.31 -9.00 24.16
C ALA A 11 -10.07 -7.96 25.00
N LEU A 12 -9.36 -6.99 25.58
CA LEU A 12 -9.95 -5.91 26.33
C LEU A 12 -10.76 -4.96 25.42
N ALA A 13 -10.21 -4.56 24.27
CA ALA A 13 -10.89 -3.72 23.29
C ALA A 13 -12.16 -4.40 22.75
N GLU A 14 -12.08 -5.68 22.40
CA GLU A 14 -13.22 -6.49 21.97
C GLU A 14 -14.31 -6.58 23.08
N ALA A 15 -13.90 -6.72 24.34
CA ALA A 15 -14.83 -6.76 25.49
C ALA A 15 -15.56 -5.44 25.72
N PHE A 16 -14.97 -4.30 25.35
CA PHE A 16 -15.57 -2.98 25.41
C PHE A 16 -16.31 -2.55 24.13
N GLY A 17 -16.40 -3.46 23.14
CA GLY A 17 -17.12 -3.20 21.89
C GLY A 17 -16.40 -2.25 20.94
N ASP A 18 -15.10 -2.08 21.10
CA ASP A 18 -14.25 -1.33 20.18
C ASP A 18 -13.81 -2.23 19.02
N ASP A 19 -14.65 -2.28 17.99
CA ASP A 19 -14.38 -2.99 16.73
C ASP A 19 -13.50 -2.15 15.75
N SER A 20 -13.08 -0.95 16.15
CA SER A 20 -12.42 0.03 15.27
C SER A 20 -11.02 -0.38 14.82
N ASN A 21 -10.40 -1.37 15.47
CA ASN A 21 -9.06 -1.84 15.18
C ASN A 21 -8.99 -3.36 15.01
N ARG A 22 -9.81 -3.93 14.14
CA ARG A 22 -9.66 -5.34 13.75
C ARG A 22 -8.40 -5.52 12.91
N GLU A 23 -7.31 -5.82 13.58
CA GLU A 23 -6.07 -6.22 12.93
C GLU A 23 -6.13 -7.71 12.55
N VAL A 24 -5.89 -8.00 11.28
CA VAL A 24 -5.74 -9.37 10.78
C VAL A 24 -4.28 -9.62 10.47
N GLN A 25 -3.72 -10.70 11.00
CA GLN A 25 -2.36 -11.09 10.65
C GLN A 25 -2.29 -11.50 9.18
N LEU A 26 -1.32 -10.96 8.45
CA LEU A 26 -1.10 -11.29 7.04
C LEU A 26 -1.06 -12.82 6.80
N ARG A 27 -0.33 -13.53 7.65
CA ARG A 27 -0.22 -14.99 7.57
C ARG A 27 -1.57 -15.70 7.69
N ASP A 28 -2.45 -15.23 8.55
CA ASP A 28 -3.76 -15.86 8.75
C ASP A 28 -4.71 -15.55 7.61
N LEU A 29 -4.64 -14.33 7.06
CA LEU A 29 -5.36 -13.97 5.83
C LEU A 29 -4.92 -14.83 4.65
N VAL A 30 -3.61 -14.95 4.42
CA VAL A 30 -3.07 -15.79 3.34
C VAL A 30 -3.47 -17.25 3.55
N ARG A 31 -3.39 -17.78 4.77
CA ARG A 31 -3.85 -19.14 5.06
C ARG A 31 -5.34 -19.36 4.79
N ALA A 32 -6.17 -18.38 5.12
CA ALA A 32 -7.62 -18.46 4.83
C ALA A 32 -7.88 -18.54 3.32
N ILE A 33 -7.19 -17.70 2.54
CA ILE A 33 -7.28 -17.71 1.07
C ILE A 33 -6.76 -19.03 0.49
N GLU A 34 -5.62 -19.52 0.98
CA GLU A 34 -5.05 -20.80 0.55
C GLU A 34 -5.97 -21.98 0.91
N GLY A 35 -6.58 -21.97 2.10
CA GLY A 35 -7.57 -22.97 2.52
C GLY A 35 -8.78 -23.02 1.60
N ALA A 36 -9.28 -21.88 1.18
CA ALA A 36 -10.41 -21.77 0.28
C ALA A 36 -10.17 -22.43 -1.09
N LYS A 37 -8.91 -22.55 -1.56
CA LYS A 37 -8.58 -23.22 -2.83
C LYS A 37 -9.00 -24.69 -2.85
N SER A 38 -8.78 -25.39 -1.77
CA SER A 38 -9.03 -26.83 -1.64
C SER A 38 -10.38 -27.17 -1.03
N ASP A 39 -11.05 -26.23 -0.40
CA ASP A 39 -12.35 -26.43 0.22
C ASP A 39 -13.46 -26.55 -0.84
N LYS A 40 -14.10 -27.72 -0.88
CA LYS A 40 -15.18 -28.01 -1.82
C LYS A 40 -16.47 -27.23 -1.51
N GLN A 41 -16.64 -26.72 -0.32
CA GLN A 41 -17.79 -25.94 0.09
C GLN A 41 -17.70 -24.48 -0.36
N VAL A 42 -16.48 -24.00 -0.64
CA VAL A 42 -16.25 -22.66 -1.17
C VAL A 42 -16.37 -22.69 -2.69
N GLU A 43 -17.40 -22.09 -3.22
CA GLU A 43 -17.62 -21.93 -4.68
C GLU A 43 -17.06 -20.61 -5.20
N ARG A 44 -17.22 -19.55 -4.41
CA ARG A 44 -16.79 -18.19 -4.75
C ARG A 44 -16.33 -17.41 -3.52
N VAL A 45 -15.53 -16.39 -3.74
CA VAL A 45 -15.06 -15.48 -2.70
C VAL A 45 -15.46 -14.06 -3.07
N LEU A 46 -16.11 -13.36 -2.15
CA LEU A 46 -16.38 -11.94 -2.25
C LEU A 46 -15.27 -11.18 -1.51
N LEU A 47 -14.53 -10.37 -2.24
CA LEU A 47 -13.50 -9.50 -1.71
C LEU A 47 -14.09 -8.10 -1.48
N ARG A 48 -14.26 -7.71 -0.23
CA ARG A 48 -14.61 -6.34 0.17
C ARG A 48 -13.40 -5.66 0.77
N VAL A 49 -13.00 -4.55 0.18
CA VAL A 49 -11.78 -3.82 0.55
C VAL A 49 -12.05 -2.46 1.19
N ASP A 50 -13.33 -2.14 1.40
CA ASP A 50 -13.74 -0.88 2.03
C ASP A 50 -13.14 -0.76 3.44
N GLY A 51 -12.55 0.40 3.74
CA GLY A 51 -11.91 0.66 5.03
C GLY A 51 -10.63 -0.12 5.31
N MET A 52 -10.10 -0.84 4.30
CA MET A 52 -8.85 -1.57 4.47
C MET A 52 -7.66 -0.62 4.71
N GLN A 53 -6.91 -0.90 5.76
CA GLN A 53 -5.59 -0.32 5.99
C GLN A 53 -4.52 -1.42 5.86
N PHE A 54 -3.36 -1.09 5.33
CA PHE A 54 -2.33 -2.10 5.06
C PHE A 54 -0.94 -1.65 5.48
N GLY A 55 -0.09 -2.62 5.77
CA GLY A 55 1.25 -2.41 6.29
C GLY A 55 2.36 -2.32 5.26
N GLY A 56 2.02 -2.02 3.99
CA GLY A 56 3.00 -1.80 2.94
C GLY A 56 2.84 -2.70 1.71
N TYR A 57 3.52 -2.32 0.64
CA TYR A 57 3.38 -2.94 -0.68
C TYR A 57 3.73 -4.44 -0.72
N ALA A 58 4.75 -4.86 0.03
CA ALA A 58 5.15 -6.27 0.08
C ALA A 58 4.02 -7.16 0.63
N ALA A 59 3.35 -6.71 1.71
CA ALA A 59 2.21 -7.42 2.29
C ALA A 59 1.02 -7.49 1.32
N LEU A 60 0.75 -6.39 0.62
CA LEU A 60 -0.30 -6.36 -0.42
C LEU A 60 -0.01 -7.36 -1.55
N ARG A 61 1.23 -7.43 -2.02
CA ARG A 61 1.59 -8.40 -3.07
C ARG A 61 1.41 -9.84 -2.63
N GLU A 62 1.74 -10.16 -1.39
CA GLU A 62 1.55 -11.52 -0.85
C GLU A 62 0.05 -11.90 -0.86
N VAL A 63 -0.83 -10.97 -0.48
CA VAL A 63 -2.29 -11.18 -0.56
C VAL A 63 -2.74 -11.27 -2.02
N ALA A 64 -2.25 -10.39 -2.90
CA ALA A 64 -2.56 -10.42 -4.33
C ALA A 64 -2.15 -11.74 -4.99
N ASP A 65 -0.97 -12.26 -4.67
CA ASP A 65 -0.49 -13.55 -5.17
C ASP A 65 -1.37 -14.72 -4.66
N ALA A 66 -1.81 -14.68 -3.41
CA ALA A 66 -2.74 -15.67 -2.85
C ALA A 66 -4.10 -15.63 -3.56
N LEU A 67 -4.66 -14.44 -3.82
CA LEU A 67 -5.91 -14.24 -4.57
C LEU A 67 -5.77 -14.72 -6.02
N ALA A 68 -4.67 -14.37 -6.69
CA ALA A 68 -4.39 -14.86 -8.05
C ALA A 68 -4.29 -16.40 -8.08
N GLY A 69 -3.71 -17.01 -7.05
CA GLY A 69 -3.66 -18.45 -6.86
C GLY A 69 -5.05 -19.06 -6.65
N LEU A 70 -5.90 -18.43 -5.87
CA LEU A 70 -7.29 -18.84 -5.64
C LEU A 70 -8.08 -18.84 -6.97
N ARG A 71 -7.98 -17.75 -7.74
CA ARG A 71 -8.61 -17.66 -9.07
C ARG A 71 -8.13 -18.78 -10.02
N LYS A 72 -6.82 -19.07 -10.02
CA LYS A 72 -6.26 -20.17 -10.83
C LYS A 72 -6.77 -21.56 -10.42
N SER A 73 -7.22 -21.74 -9.18
CA SER A 73 -7.82 -23.01 -8.73
C SER A 73 -9.25 -23.25 -9.25
N GLY A 74 -9.80 -22.30 -10.01
CA GLY A 74 -11.16 -22.35 -10.57
C GLY A 74 -12.24 -21.78 -9.65
N LYS A 75 -11.86 -21.22 -8.50
CA LYS A 75 -12.79 -20.50 -7.63
C LYS A 75 -13.04 -19.10 -8.17
N GLN A 76 -14.30 -18.69 -8.25
CA GLN A 76 -14.65 -17.35 -8.67
C GLN A 76 -14.30 -16.33 -7.58
N VAL A 77 -13.59 -15.27 -7.94
CA VAL A 77 -13.29 -14.14 -7.07
C VAL A 77 -14.02 -12.92 -7.60
N VAL A 78 -14.84 -12.31 -6.75
CA VAL A 78 -15.60 -11.10 -7.07
C VAL A 78 -15.15 -10.00 -6.10
N ALA A 79 -14.73 -8.86 -6.60
CA ALA A 79 -14.39 -7.70 -5.79
C ALA A 79 -15.54 -6.68 -5.83
N PHE A 80 -15.84 -6.10 -4.69
CA PHE A 80 -16.77 -4.99 -4.56
C PHE A 80 -16.16 -3.91 -3.66
N GLY A 81 -16.33 -2.66 -4.03
CA GLY A 81 -15.96 -1.50 -3.22
C GLY A 81 -16.84 -0.29 -3.51
N GLU A 82 -17.09 0.49 -2.49
CA GLU A 82 -17.72 1.81 -2.64
C GLU A 82 -16.74 2.79 -3.29
N THR A 83 -15.45 2.68 -2.94
CA THR A 83 -14.35 3.38 -3.57
C THR A 83 -13.13 2.45 -3.66
N PHE A 84 -12.21 2.75 -4.56
CA PHE A 84 -10.92 2.08 -4.60
C PHE A 84 -9.79 3.10 -4.54
N ASP A 85 -8.95 2.99 -3.52
CA ASP A 85 -7.63 3.58 -3.56
C ASP A 85 -6.63 2.65 -4.30
N GLN A 86 -5.40 3.12 -4.44
CA GLN A 86 -4.33 2.41 -5.12
C GLN A 86 -4.04 1.02 -4.53
N ALA A 87 -4.10 0.87 -3.22
CA ALA A 87 -3.86 -0.39 -2.53
C ALA A 87 -5.02 -1.36 -2.67
N GLN A 88 -6.23 -0.86 -2.51
CA GLN A 88 -7.47 -1.61 -2.66
C GLN A 88 -7.61 -2.12 -4.09
N TYR A 89 -7.27 -1.28 -5.09
CA TYR A 89 -7.35 -1.67 -6.49
C TYR A 89 -6.32 -2.76 -6.85
N LEU A 90 -5.13 -2.76 -6.26
CA LEU A 90 -4.15 -3.84 -6.47
C LEU A 90 -4.73 -5.22 -6.11
N LEU A 91 -5.49 -5.29 -5.01
CA LEU A 91 -6.15 -6.54 -4.61
C LEU A 91 -7.38 -6.83 -5.47
N ALA A 92 -8.23 -5.82 -5.72
CA ALA A 92 -9.41 -5.96 -6.55
C ALA A 92 -9.06 -6.40 -7.97
N ALA A 93 -7.92 -5.95 -8.52
CA ALA A 93 -7.44 -6.34 -9.83
C ALA A 93 -7.20 -7.86 -9.98
N GLN A 94 -7.00 -8.59 -8.88
CA GLN A 94 -6.85 -10.05 -8.91
C GLN A 94 -8.18 -10.78 -9.08
N ALA A 95 -9.33 -10.11 -8.93
CA ALA A 95 -10.64 -10.72 -9.08
C ALA A 95 -11.01 -10.99 -10.55
N ASP A 96 -11.95 -11.93 -10.76
CA ASP A 96 -12.54 -12.18 -12.07
C ASP A 96 -13.46 -11.02 -12.48
N GLU A 97 -14.23 -10.52 -11.51
CA GLU A 97 -15.19 -9.43 -11.68
C GLU A 97 -14.94 -8.35 -10.61
N ILE A 98 -15.02 -7.09 -11.02
CA ILE A 98 -14.88 -5.93 -10.12
C ILE A 98 -16.13 -5.08 -10.25
N TYR A 99 -16.75 -4.81 -9.12
CA TYR A 99 -17.90 -3.92 -9.02
C TYR A 99 -17.51 -2.70 -8.18
N LEU A 100 -17.69 -1.53 -8.78
CA LEU A 100 -17.55 -0.24 -8.11
C LEU A 100 -18.92 0.37 -7.96
N ASP A 101 -19.23 0.94 -6.78
CA ASP A 101 -20.47 1.67 -6.57
C ASP A 101 -20.59 2.81 -7.61
N PRO A 102 -21.78 3.00 -8.25
CA PRO A 102 -21.97 4.06 -9.24
C PRO A 102 -21.74 5.48 -8.69
N MET A 103 -21.87 5.67 -7.39
CA MET A 103 -21.58 6.96 -6.72
C MET A 103 -20.14 7.05 -6.20
N GLY A 104 -19.39 5.96 -6.34
CA GLY A 104 -18.01 5.86 -5.90
C GLY A 104 -17.00 6.35 -6.93
N GLY A 105 -15.73 6.12 -6.62
CA GLY A 105 -14.64 6.50 -7.49
C GLY A 105 -13.40 5.64 -7.25
N MET A 106 -12.44 5.78 -8.15
CA MET A 106 -11.13 5.18 -8.02
C MET A 106 -10.07 6.27 -8.03
N LEU A 107 -9.15 6.23 -7.05
CA LEU A 107 -8.05 7.18 -6.95
C LEU A 107 -6.72 6.44 -6.93
N ILE A 108 -5.93 6.65 -7.97
CA ILE A 108 -4.56 6.14 -8.11
C ILE A 108 -3.64 7.35 -8.25
N GLU A 109 -2.96 7.69 -7.16
CA GLU A 109 -2.17 8.94 -7.05
C GLU A 109 -0.69 8.75 -7.42
N GLY A 110 -0.25 7.51 -7.61
CA GLY A 110 1.17 7.22 -7.77
C GLY A 110 1.91 7.20 -6.42
N LEU A 111 3.19 7.49 -6.47
CA LEU A 111 4.05 7.55 -5.28
C LEU A 111 4.65 8.93 -5.14
N GLY A 112 4.47 9.52 -3.97
CA GLY A 112 5.02 10.83 -3.63
C GLY A 112 5.64 10.83 -2.24
N ARG A 113 6.65 11.65 -2.06
CA ARG A 113 7.27 11.87 -0.77
C ARG A 113 7.30 13.34 -0.44
N TYR A 114 6.65 13.71 0.64
CA TYR A 114 6.66 15.06 1.17
C TYR A 114 7.48 15.11 2.46
N ARG A 115 8.32 16.15 2.58
CA ARG A 115 9.14 16.38 3.76
C ARG A 115 9.10 17.86 4.12
N LEU A 116 8.97 18.15 5.41
CA LEU A 116 9.07 19.53 5.92
C LEU A 116 10.54 19.91 6.05
N TYR A 117 10.84 21.18 5.77
CA TYR A 117 12.17 21.76 5.89
C TYR A 117 12.09 22.91 6.90
N TYR A 118 13.06 22.98 7.80
CA TYR A 118 13.01 23.84 8.98
C TYR A 118 14.18 24.83 9.04
N ARG A 119 15.03 24.90 8.01
CA ARG A 119 16.22 25.79 8.00
C ARG A 119 15.85 27.23 8.29
N GLU A 120 14.88 27.80 7.56
CA GLU A 120 14.42 29.18 7.76
C GLU A 120 13.93 29.42 9.18
N LEU A 121 13.13 28.51 9.74
CA LEU A 121 12.65 28.61 11.11
C LEU A 121 13.81 28.61 12.12
N LEU A 122 14.73 27.65 11.98
CA LEU A 122 15.82 27.47 12.93
C LEU A 122 16.84 28.60 12.84
N GLN A 123 17.35 28.89 11.63
CA GLN A 123 18.47 29.83 11.47
C GLN A 123 17.99 31.28 11.46
N GLU A 124 16.94 31.63 10.74
CA GLU A 124 16.53 33.01 10.52
C GLU A 124 15.59 33.53 11.63
N LYS A 125 14.69 32.69 12.15
CA LYS A 125 13.72 33.14 13.15
C LYS A 125 14.13 32.83 14.58
N LEU A 126 14.78 31.70 14.83
CA LEU A 126 15.20 31.28 16.16
C LEU A 126 16.68 31.55 16.46
N GLY A 127 17.49 31.90 15.47
CA GLY A 127 18.90 32.13 15.59
C GLY A 127 19.72 30.88 15.99
N VAL A 128 19.20 29.68 15.65
CA VAL A 128 19.87 28.41 15.93
C VAL A 128 20.78 28.08 14.77
N ASP A 129 22.09 28.02 14.99
CA ASP A 129 23.05 27.57 14.00
C ASP A 129 23.18 26.05 14.00
N VAL A 130 22.78 25.42 12.91
CA VAL A 130 22.83 23.96 12.76
C VAL A 130 24.08 23.57 12.00
N GLN A 131 25.00 22.89 12.67
CA GLN A 131 26.24 22.37 12.07
C GLN A 131 26.05 20.90 11.70
N LEU A 132 26.10 20.57 10.40
CA LEU A 132 25.93 19.24 9.88
C LEU A 132 27.27 18.60 9.50
N PHE A 133 27.59 17.48 10.16
CA PHE A 133 28.73 16.63 9.78
C PHE A 133 28.18 15.36 9.12
N LYS A 134 28.28 15.26 7.79
CA LYS A 134 27.87 14.08 7.04
C LYS A 134 28.99 13.51 6.19
N VAL A 135 29.02 12.20 6.05
CA VAL A 135 29.89 11.50 5.11
C VAL A 135 29.00 10.72 4.13
N GLY A 136 29.15 11.00 2.85
CA GLY A 136 28.37 10.43 1.74
C GLY A 136 27.30 11.39 1.24
N GLU A 137 27.22 11.52 -0.08
CA GLU A 137 26.37 12.50 -0.77
C GLU A 137 24.88 12.20 -0.59
N TYR A 138 24.51 10.91 -0.62
CA TYR A 138 23.11 10.46 -0.51
C TYR A 138 22.56 10.40 0.93
N LYS A 139 23.32 10.86 1.94
CA LYS A 139 22.83 10.93 3.32
C LYS A 139 21.99 12.19 3.54
N SER A 140 20.69 12.10 3.23
CA SER A 140 19.76 13.23 3.24
C SER A 140 18.95 13.40 4.53
N ALA A 141 19.15 12.55 5.55
CA ALA A 141 18.30 12.54 6.75
C ALA A 141 18.28 13.89 7.50
N ALA A 142 19.41 14.62 7.52
CA ALA A 142 19.53 15.90 8.22
C ALA A 142 19.33 17.13 7.32
N GLU A 143 19.10 16.97 6.03
CA GLU A 143 18.83 18.06 5.10
C GLU A 143 17.69 18.99 5.55
N PRO A 144 16.61 18.49 6.15
CA PRO A 144 15.52 19.35 6.63
C PRO A 144 15.92 20.44 7.60
N PHE A 145 17.04 20.29 8.28
CA PHE A 145 17.52 21.27 9.27
C PHE A 145 18.50 22.30 8.67
N VAL A 146 19.04 22.04 7.48
CA VAL A 146 20.10 22.87 6.86
C VAL A 146 19.79 23.32 5.43
N LEU A 147 18.73 22.79 4.83
CA LEU A 147 18.26 23.15 3.48
C LEU A 147 16.80 23.57 3.52
N ASP A 148 16.31 24.19 2.45
CA ASP A 148 14.90 24.58 2.27
C ASP A 148 14.14 23.61 1.36
N ALA A 149 14.86 22.71 0.67
CA ALA A 149 14.31 21.69 -0.20
C ALA A 149 15.27 20.49 -0.27
N ALA A 150 14.77 19.38 -0.82
CA ALA A 150 15.59 18.19 -1.07
C ALA A 150 16.74 18.49 -2.04
N SER A 151 17.93 18.01 -1.72
CA SER A 151 19.08 18.05 -2.64
C SER A 151 18.80 17.24 -3.92
N PRO A 152 19.53 17.49 -5.02
CA PRO A 152 19.46 16.67 -6.23
C PRO A 152 19.68 15.18 -5.93
N GLU A 153 20.66 14.86 -5.09
CA GLU A 153 21.01 13.49 -4.70
C GLU A 153 19.90 12.82 -3.91
N ALA A 154 19.24 13.57 -3.01
CA ALA A 154 18.08 13.07 -2.26
C ALA A 154 16.89 12.79 -3.21
N LYS A 155 16.65 13.67 -4.18
CA LYS A 155 15.59 13.46 -5.20
C LYS A 155 15.90 12.27 -6.09
N GLU A 156 17.13 12.12 -6.54
CA GLU A 156 17.58 10.98 -7.34
C GLU A 156 17.36 9.67 -6.60
N ALA A 157 17.78 9.59 -5.32
CA ALA A 157 17.58 8.41 -4.50
C ALA A 157 16.10 8.09 -4.27
N ASP A 158 15.26 9.09 -4.04
CA ASP A 158 13.81 8.90 -3.86
C ASP A 158 13.16 8.42 -5.18
N LEU A 159 13.49 9.02 -6.31
CA LEU A 159 12.99 8.63 -7.63
C LEU A 159 13.41 7.21 -8.01
N TYR A 160 14.62 6.80 -7.67
CA TYR A 160 15.13 5.47 -7.98
C TYR A 160 14.24 4.36 -7.41
N TRP A 161 13.95 4.39 -6.10
CA TRP A 161 13.13 3.35 -5.48
C TRP A 161 11.63 3.53 -5.75
N MET A 162 11.14 4.78 -5.85
CA MET A 162 9.72 5.03 -6.16
C MET A 162 9.36 4.58 -7.57
N ASN A 163 10.21 4.85 -8.56
CA ASN A 163 9.99 4.39 -9.92
C ASN A 163 9.99 2.85 -10.02
N ASP A 164 10.93 2.16 -9.36
CA ASP A 164 10.95 0.70 -9.35
C ASP A 164 9.65 0.14 -8.73
N LEU A 165 9.21 0.71 -7.62
CA LEU A 165 7.99 0.29 -6.94
C LEU A 165 6.74 0.57 -7.78
N TRP A 166 6.67 1.74 -8.44
CA TRP A 166 5.59 2.12 -9.31
C TRP A 166 5.49 1.22 -10.55
N GLN A 167 6.60 0.95 -11.19
CA GLN A 167 6.64 0.04 -12.34
C GLN A 167 6.16 -1.37 -11.96
N ARG A 168 6.50 -1.85 -10.77
CA ARG A 168 6.00 -3.15 -10.26
C ARG A 168 4.49 -3.11 -10.03
N TYR A 169 3.97 -2.04 -9.44
CA TYR A 169 2.54 -1.84 -9.23
C TYR A 169 1.77 -1.90 -10.55
N VAL A 170 2.21 -1.12 -11.54
CA VAL A 170 1.62 -1.09 -12.88
C VAL A 170 1.67 -2.47 -13.53
N ALA A 171 2.83 -3.14 -13.48
CA ALA A 171 3.00 -4.46 -14.06
C ALA A 171 2.13 -5.54 -13.40
N ASP A 172 1.97 -5.50 -12.08
CA ASP A 172 1.15 -6.44 -11.34
C ASP A 172 -0.34 -6.31 -11.71
N ILE A 173 -0.85 -5.07 -11.85
CA ILE A 173 -2.23 -4.81 -12.29
C ILE A 173 -2.42 -5.18 -13.76
N ALA A 174 -1.54 -4.72 -14.63
CA ALA A 174 -1.62 -5.01 -16.06
C ALA A 174 -1.66 -6.53 -16.32
N LYS A 175 -0.80 -7.29 -15.65
CA LYS A 175 -0.79 -8.75 -15.69
C LYS A 175 -2.11 -9.36 -15.21
N ALA A 176 -2.64 -8.89 -14.09
CA ALA A 176 -3.88 -9.41 -13.50
C ALA A 176 -5.10 -9.15 -14.39
N ARG A 177 -5.15 -7.96 -15.00
CA ARG A 177 -6.24 -7.50 -15.88
C ARG A 177 -6.03 -7.83 -17.36
N LYS A 178 -4.89 -8.41 -17.74
CA LYS A 178 -4.50 -8.71 -19.14
C LYS A 178 -4.47 -7.44 -20.01
N LEU A 179 -3.94 -6.35 -19.45
CA LEU A 179 -3.76 -5.07 -20.11
C LEU A 179 -2.30 -4.94 -20.59
N ASP A 180 -2.06 -4.07 -21.55
CA ASP A 180 -0.71 -3.58 -21.84
C ASP A 180 -0.26 -2.65 -20.71
N ALA A 181 0.94 -2.87 -20.17
CA ALA A 181 1.43 -2.11 -19.03
C ALA A 181 1.73 -0.64 -19.37
N ALA A 182 2.17 -0.36 -20.61
CA ALA A 182 2.45 1.01 -21.05
C ALA A 182 1.16 1.79 -21.30
N GLU A 183 0.16 1.14 -21.92
CA GLU A 183 -1.17 1.74 -22.09
C GLU A 183 -1.85 2.01 -20.75
N PHE A 184 -1.73 1.08 -19.79
CA PHE A 184 -2.29 1.29 -18.46
C PHE A 184 -1.57 2.43 -17.73
N ALA A 185 -0.24 2.49 -17.78
CA ALA A 185 0.51 3.59 -17.19
C ALA A 185 0.10 4.94 -17.79
N ALA A 186 -0.01 5.02 -19.13
CA ALA A 186 -0.40 6.25 -19.83
C ALA A 186 -1.85 6.69 -19.52
N ALA A 187 -2.72 5.79 -19.08
CA ALA A 187 -4.08 6.12 -18.68
C ALA A 187 -4.15 6.68 -17.24
N LEU A 188 -3.05 6.59 -16.47
CA LEU A 188 -2.94 7.11 -15.10
C LEU A 188 -2.27 8.50 -15.04
N ASP A 189 -1.62 8.97 -16.13
CA ASP A 189 -1.01 10.28 -16.27
C ASP A 189 -2.06 11.33 -16.72
#